data_4d0979598d00f8a35514d7004745673e
#
_entry.id   4d0979598d00f8a35514d7004745673e
#
_cell.length_a   1.000
_cell.length_b   1.000
_cell.length_c   1.000
_cell.angle_alpha   90.00
_cell.angle_beta   90.00
_cell.angle_gamma   90.00
#
_symmetry.space_group_name_H-M   'P 1'
#
loop_
_entity.id
_entity.type
_entity.pdbx_description
1 polymer ?
#
loop_
_entity_poly.entity_id
_entity_poly.type
_entity_poly.pdbx_seq_one_letter_code
_entity_poly.pdbx_strand_id
1 'polypeptide(L)'
;MKNSENKGGNEAIASLPPSTESAIELKNITKRFGHVVANSDVNLKVSTGTIHGIVGENGAGKSTLMNILFGLYKPDSGMIFLNGQAVDVNSPEKSIALGIGMVHQHFMLVPTFTVLENAMLGNEGSMLLRSGEEVVLDRLKGLSNNYGLDVDFEAIISDTPVGMQQRVEILKALNRGAKILILDEPTGVLTPQETIGLFDILRSLREQGVTIILITHKLKEIMSITDTVSVMRGGKVVADFSTEKTSPEELAENMVGRKVLLSIKKPTLKVGKPVLEVKNVSHESKDGVLVLKNISFDLKEGEILGIAGVAGNGQSELLDILSGIETLQRGQITVNDKTILPFQDWNSKKAREFGVAHVPEDRHKRGLVLPFHNYENSILGYHRNEDYSSGILMDKRKILNFCLLYTSDAADDVA
;
A
#
# COMPACT_ATOMS: atom_id res chain seq x y z
N MET A 1 -27.87 -33.77 37.18
CA MET A 1 -28.54 -34.25 35.96
C MET A 1 -28.96 -33.05 35.15
N LYS A 2 -28.38 -32.84 34.05
CA LYS A 2 -28.70 -32.36 32.72
C LYS A 2 -27.50 -31.59 32.17
N ASN A 3 -26.81 -32.28 31.31
CA ASN A 3 -25.79 -31.76 30.38
C ASN A 3 -26.45 -30.75 29.44
N SER A 4 -25.86 -29.59 29.27
CA SER A 4 -26.06 -28.72 28.14
C SER A 4 -24.80 -28.72 27.30
N GLU A 5 -24.85 -29.49 26.24
CA GLU A 5 -23.82 -29.57 25.21
C GLU A 5 -23.69 -28.21 24.50
N ASN A 6 -22.46 -27.76 24.46
CA ASN A 6 -22.01 -26.58 23.73
C ASN A 6 -21.92 -26.95 22.23
N LYS A 7 -22.96 -26.63 21.44
CA LYS A 7 -22.93 -26.65 19.98
C LYS A 7 -22.72 -25.21 19.50
N GLY A 8 -21.50 -24.93 19.11
CA GLY A 8 -21.19 -23.64 18.50
C GLY A 8 -19.83 -23.67 17.80
N GLY A 9 -19.82 -23.75 16.50
CA GLY A 9 -18.63 -23.44 15.73
C GLY A 9 -18.20 -24.47 14.69
N ASN A 10 -19.03 -24.71 13.69
CA ASN A 10 -18.59 -25.29 12.43
C ASN A 10 -19.70 -25.13 11.36
N GLU A 11 -19.93 -23.91 10.91
CA GLU A 11 -20.74 -23.65 9.71
C GLU A 11 -20.25 -22.36 9.04
N ALA A 12 -19.24 -22.47 8.20
CA ALA A 12 -19.00 -21.55 7.08
C ALA A 12 -17.91 -22.11 6.13
N ILE A 13 -17.93 -23.41 5.83
CA ILE A 13 -17.24 -23.89 4.64
C ILE A 13 -18.30 -23.91 3.54
N ALA A 14 -18.58 -22.74 2.97
CA ALA A 14 -19.38 -22.65 1.76
C ALA A 14 -18.59 -23.28 0.60
N SER A 15 -19.12 -24.34 0.01
CA SER A 15 -18.57 -25.14 -1.06
C SER A 15 -18.08 -24.27 -2.23
N LEU A 16 -16.77 -24.33 -2.49
CA LEU A 16 -16.14 -23.91 -3.74
C LEU A 16 -16.75 -24.69 -4.92
N PRO A 17 -16.85 -24.09 -6.11
CA PRO A 17 -17.36 -24.81 -7.29
C PRO A 17 -16.48 -26.03 -7.63
N PRO A 18 -17.06 -27.10 -8.21
CA PRO A 18 -16.36 -28.37 -8.39
C PRO A 18 -15.23 -28.27 -9.41
N SER A 19 -14.10 -28.85 -9.04
CA SER A 19 -12.95 -29.28 -9.85
C SER A 19 -12.42 -28.30 -10.91
N THR A 20 -11.74 -27.25 -10.46
CA THR A 20 -10.64 -26.66 -11.22
C THR A 20 -9.33 -27.14 -10.59
N GLU A 21 -8.37 -27.55 -11.41
CA GLU A 21 -7.03 -27.89 -10.94
C GLU A 21 -6.46 -26.72 -10.15
N SER A 22 -5.85 -27.03 -8.99
CA SER A 22 -5.26 -26.00 -8.14
C SER A 22 -3.93 -25.57 -8.71
N ALA A 23 -3.78 -24.29 -9.08
CA ALA A 23 -2.48 -23.74 -9.48
C ALA A 23 -1.54 -23.66 -8.28
N ILE A 24 -2.06 -23.25 -7.12
CA ILE A 24 -1.30 -23.10 -5.87
C ILE A 24 -2.08 -23.72 -4.72
N GLU A 25 -1.39 -24.48 -3.88
CA GLU A 25 -1.91 -24.88 -2.59
C GLU A 25 -0.82 -24.73 -1.51
N LEU A 26 -1.10 -23.92 -0.51
CA LEU A 26 -0.27 -23.75 0.67
C LEU A 26 -0.89 -24.57 1.81
N LYS A 27 -0.10 -25.40 2.48
CA LYS A 27 -0.56 -26.22 3.60
C LYS A 27 0.24 -25.95 4.86
N ASN A 28 -0.47 -25.50 5.90
CA ASN A 28 0.06 -25.25 7.24
C ASN A 28 1.31 -24.36 7.26
N ILE A 29 1.35 -23.35 6.40
CA ILE A 29 2.49 -22.43 6.30
C ILE A 29 2.59 -21.59 7.57
N THR A 30 3.73 -21.69 8.23
CA THR A 30 4.05 -20.88 9.41
C THR A 30 5.35 -20.12 9.20
N LYS A 31 5.37 -18.86 9.61
CA LYS A 31 6.55 -17.99 9.58
C LYS A 31 6.63 -17.10 10.80
N ARG A 32 7.79 -17.08 11.44
CA ARG A 32 8.10 -16.27 12.62
C ARG A 32 9.29 -15.37 12.33
N PHE A 33 9.25 -14.18 12.90
CA PHE A 33 10.36 -13.23 12.95
C PHE A 33 10.59 -12.87 14.42
N GLY A 34 11.56 -13.55 15.06
CA GLY A 34 11.77 -13.45 16.50
C GLY A 34 10.52 -13.85 17.29
N HIS A 35 9.94 -12.91 18.00
CA HIS A 35 8.71 -13.13 18.80
C HIS A 35 7.42 -12.95 17.99
N VAL A 36 7.48 -12.37 16.81
CA VAL A 36 6.32 -12.09 15.96
C VAL A 36 6.00 -13.30 15.09
N VAL A 37 4.77 -13.81 15.17
CA VAL A 37 4.25 -14.85 14.29
C VAL A 37 3.53 -14.15 13.13
N ALA A 38 4.21 -14.03 12.00
CA ALA A 38 3.67 -13.34 10.82
C ALA A 38 2.64 -14.20 10.06
N ASN A 39 2.85 -15.53 10.02
CA ASN A 39 1.89 -16.50 9.48
C ASN A 39 1.82 -17.70 10.42
N SER A 40 0.64 -18.21 10.69
CA SER A 40 0.38 -19.33 11.60
C SER A 40 -0.58 -20.31 10.96
N ASP A 41 -0.08 -21.49 10.59
CA ASP A 41 -0.83 -22.61 9.99
C ASP A 41 -1.72 -22.17 8.82
N VAL A 42 -1.19 -21.33 7.95
CA VAL A 42 -1.94 -20.77 6.81
C VAL A 42 -2.18 -21.89 5.78
N ASN A 43 -3.45 -22.05 5.42
CA ASN A 43 -3.90 -22.89 4.32
C ASN A 43 -4.54 -21.97 3.27
N LEU A 44 -4.10 -22.06 2.02
CA LEU A 44 -4.60 -21.26 0.91
C LEU A 44 -4.65 -22.11 -0.35
N LYS A 45 -5.73 -22.03 -1.10
CA LYS A 45 -5.89 -22.71 -2.37
C LYS A 45 -6.33 -21.73 -3.45
N VAL A 46 -5.59 -21.68 -4.56
CA VAL A 46 -5.87 -20.83 -5.71
C VAL A 46 -6.10 -21.69 -6.94
N SER A 47 -7.21 -21.51 -7.61
CA SER A 47 -7.57 -22.25 -8.83
C SER A 47 -6.81 -21.70 -10.05
N THR A 48 -6.51 -22.58 -11.01
CA THR A 48 -5.84 -22.22 -12.26
C THR A 48 -6.71 -21.26 -13.10
N GLY A 49 -6.09 -20.24 -13.69
CA GLY A 49 -6.76 -19.30 -14.59
C GLY A 49 -7.80 -18.40 -13.91
N THR A 50 -7.64 -18.15 -12.61
CA THR A 50 -8.51 -17.26 -11.84
C THR A 50 -7.77 -16.05 -11.30
N ILE A 51 -8.50 -15.00 -10.94
CA ILE A 51 -8.01 -13.87 -10.15
C ILE A 51 -8.45 -14.09 -8.70
N HIS A 52 -7.51 -14.43 -7.83
CA HIS A 52 -7.75 -14.66 -6.41
C HIS A 52 -7.33 -13.45 -5.58
N GLY A 53 -8.26 -12.88 -4.82
CA GLY A 53 -8.00 -11.76 -3.91
C GLY A 53 -7.48 -12.24 -2.56
N ILE A 54 -6.49 -11.53 -1.99
CA ILE A 54 -6.10 -11.69 -0.59
C ILE A 54 -6.29 -10.35 0.11
N VAL A 55 -7.23 -10.30 1.06
CA VAL A 55 -7.54 -9.09 1.81
C VAL A 55 -7.21 -9.26 3.30
N GLY A 56 -7.01 -8.15 3.99
CA GLY A 56 -6.70 -8.12 5.42
C GLY A 56 -6.12 -6.77 5.81
N GLU A 57 -6.13 -6.45 7.09
CA GLU A 57 -5.51 -5.23 7.61
C GLU A 57 -3.99 -5.22 7.43
N ASN A 58 -3.36 -4.05 7.63
CA ASN A 58 -1.91 -3.95 7.66
C ASN A 58 -1.36 -4.82 8.81
N GLY A 59 -0.32 -5.61 8.53
CA GLY A 59 0.20 -6.56 9.50
C GLY A 59 -0.51 -7.91 9.56
N ALA A 60 -1.58 -8.16 8.78
CA ALA A 60 -2.27 -9.44 8.73
C ALA A 60 -1.45 -10.63 8.17
N GLY A 61 -0.23 -10.37 7.65
CA GLY A 61 0.66 -11.41 7.14
C GLY A 61 0.60 -11.64 5.63
N LYS A 62 -0.16 -10.85 4.87
CA LYS A 62 -0.36 -11.00 3.41
C LYS A 62 0.94 -10.98 2.61
N SER A 63 1.69 -9.88 2.70
CA SER A 63 2.96 -9.74 1.96
C SER A 63 4.01 -10.76 2.43
N THR A 64 4.01 -11.14 3.72
CA THR A 64 4.88 -12.21 4.22
C THR A 64 4.56 -13.55 3.55
N LEU A 65 3.28 -13.92 3.42
CA LEU A 65 2.83 -15.14 2.78
C LEU A 65 3.24 -15.17 1.30
N MET A 66 3.08 -14.05 0.60
CA MET A 66 3.48 -13.95 -0.81
C MET A 66 4.99 -13.94 -1.00
N ASN A 67 5.74 -13.34 -0.11
CA ASN A 67 7.21 -13.41 -0.10
C ASN A 67 7.71 -14.83 0.16
N ILE A 68 6.97 -15.66 0.91
CA ILE A 68 7.26 -17.10 1.03
C ILE A 68 7.00 -17.81 -0.31
N LEU A 69 5.86 -17.55 -0.95
CA LEU A 69 5.52 -18.15 -2.24
C LEU A 69 6.49 -17.72 -3.34
N PHE A 70 7.00 -16.50 -3.28
CA PHE A 70 8.01 -15.98 -4.22
C PHE A 70 9.45 -16.38 -3.85
N GLY A 71 9.69 -17.04 -2.69
CA GLY A 71 11.00 -17.54 -2.28
C GLY A 71 11.92 -16.52 -1.64
N LEU A 72 11.42 -15.31 -1.29
CA LEU A 72 12.17 -14.32 -0.50
C LEU A 72 12.31 -14.73 0.95
N TYR A 73 11.33 -15.45 1.48
CA TYR A 73 11.37 -16.00 2.83
C TYR A 73 11.15 -17.52 2.79
N LYS A 74 11.97 -18.25 3.53
CA LYS A 74 11.71 -19.66 3.77
C LYS A 74 10.67 -19.81 4.89
N PRO A 75 9.61 -20.63 4.72
CA PRO A 75 8.69 -20.94 5.80
C PRO A 75 9.40 -21.74 6.90
N ASP A 76 8.96 -21.59 8.15
CA ASP A 76 9.47 -22.36 9.28
C ASP A 76 8.84 -23.76 9.31
N SER A 77 7.60 -23.89 8.82
CA SER A 77 6.90 -25.15 8.61
C SER A 77 5.84 -25.02 7.51
N GLY A 78 5.35 -26.15 7.03
CA GLY A 78 4.32 -26.25 5.99
C GLY A 78 4.90 -26.64 4.63
N MET A 79 4.03 -26.76 3.64
CA MET A 79 4.39 -27.22 2.29
C MET A 79 3.69 -26.36 1.24
N ILE A 80 4.39 -26.16 0.12
CA ILE A 80 3.88 -25.44 -1.06
C ILE A 80 3.68 -26.48 -2.17
N PHE A 81 2.51 -26.43 -2.82
CA PHE A 81 2.21 -27.25 -3.99
C PHE A 81 1.90 -26.33 -5.16
N LEU A 82 2.44 -26.64 -6.32
CA LEU A 82 2.12 -26.03 -7.60
C LEU A 82 1.59 -27.08 -8.53
N ASN A 83 0.41 -26.86 -9.09
CA ASN A 83 -0.29 -27.82 -9.95
C ASN A 83 -0.33 -29.25 -9.35
N GLY A 84 -0.58 -29.34 -8.04
CA GLY A 84 -0.64 -30.59 -7.28
C GLY A 84 0.70 -31.22 -6.91
N GLN A 85 1.82 -30.67 -7.35
CA GLN A 85 3.17 -31.18 -7.03
C GLN A 85 3.81 -30.38 -5.90
N ALA A 86 4.35 -31.05 -4.89
CA ALA A 86 5.09 -30.41 -3.81
C ALA A 86 6.39 -29.80 -4.35
N VAL A 87 6.63 -28.53 -4.02
CA VAL A 87 7.80 -27.78 -4.48
C VAL A 87 8.54 -27.14 -3.30
N ASP A 88 9.87 -27.10 -3.40
CA ASP A 88 10.71 -26.34 -2.45
C ASP A 88 11.08 -24.99 -3.05
N VAL A 89 10.35 -23.95 -2.66
CA VAL A 89 10.59 -22.58 -3.07
C VAL A 89 11.49 -21.93 -2.04
N ASN A 90 12.78 -21.84 -2.32
CA ASN A 90 13.79 -21.32 -1.39
C ASN A 90 14.61 -20.15 -1.94
N SER A 91 14.31 -19.70 -3.15
CA SER A 91 14.85 -18.46 -3.74
C SER A 91 13.94 -17.91 -4.84
N PRO A 92 14.01 -16.60 -5.14
CA PRO A 92 13.27 -15.98 -6.24
C PRO A 92 13.55 -16.62 -7.60
N GLU A 93 14.78 -17.02 -7.87
CA GLU A 93 15.17 -17.69 -9.13
C GLU A 93 14.41 -19.00 -9.34
N LYS A 94 14.25 -19.78 -8.26
CA LYS A 94 13.43 -21.01 -8.32
C LYS A 94 11.96 -20.73 -8.56
N SER A 95 11.40 -19.70 -7.92
CA SER A 95 10.01 -19.29 -8.15
C SER A 95 9.79 -18.87 -9.61
N ILE A 96 10.70 -18.08 -10.16
CA ILE A 96 10.66 -17.66 -11.56
C ILE A 96 10.76 -18.90 -12.50
N ALA A 97 11.67 -19.81 -12.22
CA ALA A 97 11.80 -21.07 -13.00
C ALA A 97 10.54 -21.95 -12.93
N LEU A 98 9.77 -21.87 -11.84
CA LEU A 98 8.48 -22.53 -11.65
C LEU A 98 7.30 -21.77 -12.27
N GLY A 99 7.57 -20.62 -12.90
CA GLY A 99 6.57 -19.79 -13.55
C GLY A 99 5.81 -18.86 -12.61
N ILE A 100 6.36 -18.50 -11.45
CA ILE A 100 5.79 -17.52 -10.54
C ILE A 100 6.48 -16.16 -10.79
N GLY A 101 5.70 -15.13 -11.11
CA GLY A 101 6.13 -13.73 -11.19
C GLY A 101 5.53 -12.92 -10.05
N MET A 102 6.23 -11.88 -9.60
CA MET A 102 5.74 -10.97 -8.58
C MET A 102 6.01 -9.53 -8.96
N VAL A 103 4.97 -8.71 -8.83
CA VAL A 103 5.03 -7.24 -8.90
C VAL A 103 4.91 -6.72 -7.48
N HIS A 104 5.96 -6.10 -7.01
CA HIS A 104 6.04 -5.59 -5.65
C HIS A 104 5.33 -4.23 -5.51
N GLN A 105 4.95 -3.88 -4.29
CA GLN A 105 4.35 -2.59 -3.95
C GLN A 105 5.24 -1.40 -4.35
N HIS A 106 6.57 -1.55 -4.21
CA HIS A 106 7.57 -0.62 -4.74
C HIS A 106 8.23 -1.26 -5.96
N PHE A 107 8.18 -0.59 -7.09
CA PHE A 107 8.71 -1.12 -8.35
C PHE A 107 10.21 -1.44 -8.26
N MET A 108 10.57 -2.61 -8.76
CA MET A 108 11.95 -3.08 -8.81
C MET A 108 12.56 -2.78 -10.18
N LEU A 109 12.40 -1.51 -10.63
CA LEU A 109 12.94 -1.00 -11.88
C LEU A 109 14.18 -0.15 -11.61
N VAL A 110 15.14 -0.20 -12.53
CA VAL A 110 16.32 0.68 -12.53
C VAL A 110 15.93 2.00 -13.19
N PRO A 111 15.90 3.14 -12.46
CA PRO A 111 15.34 4.39 -12.99
C PRO A 111 16.07 4.95 -14.21
N THR A 112 17.38 4.71 -14.30
CA THR A 112 18.25 5.21 -15.39
C THR A 112 18.26 4.34 -16.62
N PHE A 113 17.61 3.18 -16.60
CA PHE A 113 17.53 2.25 -17.71
C PHE A 113 16.26 2.50 -18.52
N THR A 114 16.31 2.12 -19.80
CA THR A 114 15.13 2.08 -20.67
C THR A 114 14.16 0.98 -20.22
N VAL A 115 12.94 1.02 -20.75
CA VAL A 115 11.94 -0.04 -20.58
C VAL A 115 12.49 -1.38 -21.07
N LEU A 116 13.13 -1.38 -22.24
CA LEU A 116 13.74 -2.58 -22.83
C LEU A 116 14.82 -3.17 -21.91
N GLU A 117 15.78 -2.36 -21.49
CA GLU A 117 16.86 -2.79 -20.61
C GLU A 117 16.33 -3.37 -19.30
N ASN A 118 15.31 -2.73 -18.69
CA ASN A 118 14.67 -3.25 -17.48
C ASN A 118 13.97 -4.60 -17.70
N ALA A 119 13.30 -4.77 -18.85
CA ALA A 119 12.63 -6.02 -19.18
C ALA A 119 13.61 -7.17 -19.50
N MET A 120 14.81 -6.83 -19.94
CA MET A 120 15.89 -7.78 -20.23
C MET A 120 16.67 -8.22 -18.99
N LEU A 121 16.70 -7.43 -17.93
CA LEU A 121 17.47 -7.73 -16.71
C LEU A 121 17.23 -9.16 -16.20
N GLY A 122 18.30 -9.95 -16.12
CA GLY A 122 18.28 -11.35 -15.67
C GLY A 122 17.68 -12.34 -16.67
N ASN A 123 17.51 -11.93 -17.94
CA ASN A 123 17.10 -12.79 -19.06
C ASN A 123 17.69 -12.28 -20.37
N GLU A 124 19.00 -12.00 -20.34
CA GLU A 124 19.75 -11.40 -21.44
C GLU A 124 19.98 -12.35 -22.63
N GLY A 125 19.56 -13.60 -22.51
CA GLY A 125 19.43 -14.59 -23.60
C GLY A 125 20.72 -15.02 -24.32
N SER A 126 21.79 -14.23 -24.34
CA SER A 126 23.05 -14.53 -25.03
C SER A 126 24.20 -13.65 -24.52
N MET A 127 25.42 -14.21 -24.58
CA MET A 127 26.67 -13.52 -24.23
C MET A 127 27.01 -12.35 -25.20
N LEU A 128 26.35 -12.28 -26.37
CA LEU A 128 26.43 -11.23 -27.35
C LEU A 128 25.16 -10.36 -27.27
N LEU A 129 25.22 -9.29 -26.50
CA LEU A 129 24.08 -8.39 -26.17
C LEU A 129 23.25 -7.96 -27.38
N ARG A 130 23.85 -7.59 -28.50
CA ARG A 130 23.14 -7.07 -29.69
C ARG A 130 22.25 -8.07 -30.44
N SER A 131 22.63 -9.34 -30.53
CA SER A 131 21.79 -10.35 -31.18
C SER A 131 20.67 -10.89 -30.27
N GLY A 132 20.82 -10.73 -28.98
CA GLY A 132 19.77 -11.05 -28.00
C GLY A 132 18.69 -9.97 -27.88
N GLU A 133 19.05 -8.71 -28.06
CA GLU A 133 18.19 -7.54 -27.90
C GLU A 133 17.03 -7.52 -28.90
N GLU A 134 17.28 -7.76 -30.20
CA GLU A 134 16.24 -7.81 -31.21
C GLU A 134 15.22 -8.95 -30.97
N VAL A 135 15.71 -10.13 -30.59
CA VAL A 135 14.85 -11.28 -30.28
C VAL A 135 13.99 -11.03 -29.05
N VAL A 136 14.56 -10.42 -28.02
CA VAL A 136 13.83 -10.06 -26.80
C VAL A 136 12.84 -8.94 -27.10
N LEU A 137 13.21 -7.93 -27.87
CA LEU A 137 12.33 -6.83 -28.27
C LEU A 137 11.10 -7.34 -29.04
N ASP A 138 11.29 -8.24 -30.02
CA ASP A 138 10.19 -8.82 -30.80
C ASP A 138 9.23 -9.63 -29.88
N ARG A 139 9.79 -10.40 -28.94
CA ARG A 139 9.01 -11.12 -27.96
C ARG A 139 8.22 -10.18 -27.04
N LEU A 140 8.86 -9.12 -26.54
CA LEU A 140 8.23 -8.11 -25.68
C LEU A 140 7.13 -7.34 -26.43
N LYS A 141 7.33 -6.99 -27.69
CA LYS A 141 6.30 -6.40 -28.54
C LYS A 141 5.12 -7.34 -28.73
N GLY A 142 5.38 -8.63 -28.94
CA GLY A 142 4.34 -9.66 -28.98
C GLY A 142 3.53 -9.73 -27.69
N LEU A 143 4.18 -9.76 -26.54
CA LEU A 143 3.52 -9.75 -25.23
C LEU A 143 2.75 -8.45 -24.98
N SER A 144 3.35 -7.30 -25.30
CA SER A 144 2.72 -5.98 -25.18
C SER A 144 1.41 -5.92 -25.98
N ASN A 145 1.44 -6.35 -27.24
CA ASN A 145 0.26 -6.35 -28.11
C ASN A 145 -0.80 -7.37 -27.64
N ASN A 146 -0.39 -8.58 -27.26
CA ASN A 146 -1.31 -9.65 -26.86
C ASN A 146 -2.10 -9.30 -25.57
N TYR A 147 -1.47 -8.59 -24.64
CA TYR A 147 -2.03 -8.28 -23.32
C TYR A 147 -2.48 -6.84 -23.15
N GLY A 148 -2.32 -5.99 -24.19
CA GLY A 148 -2.67 -4.57 -24.11
C GLY A 148 -1.74 -3.77 -23.17
N LEU A 149 -0.49 -4.24 -23.00
CA LEU A 149 0.55 -3.56 -22.22
C LEU A 149 1.26 -2.52 -23.08
N ASP A 150 0.56 -1.45 -23.45
CA ASP A 150 1.14 -0.39 -24.28
C ASP A 150 2.27 0.32 -23.52
N VAL A 151 3.52 0.14 -23.99
CA VAL A 151 4.75 0.71 -23.42
C VAL A 151 5.68 1.18 -24.53
N ASP A 152 6.39 2.27 -24.29
CA ASP A 152 7.49 2.74 -25.14
C ASP A 152 8.79 2.10 -24.64
N PHE A 153 9.37 1.21 -25.46
CA PHE A 153 10.56 0.44 -25.10
C PHE A 153 11.83 1.28 -24.98
N GLU A 154 11.89 2.43 -25.65
CA GLU A 154 13.03 3.35 -25.63
C GLU A 154 12.95 4.38 -24.49
N ALA A 155 11.78 4.52 -23.84
CA ALA A 155 11.61 5.48 -22.77
C ALA A 155 12.46 5.09 -21.53
N ILE A 156 13.10 6.09 -20.92
CA ILE A 156 13.82 5.93 -19.65
C ILE A 156 12.79 5.85 -18.51
N ILE A 157 12.96 4.90 -17.60
CA ILE A 157 11.98 4.64 -16.53
C ILE A 157 11.72 5.86 -15.66
N SER A 158 12.75 6.67 -15.31
CA SER A 158 12.56 7.89 -14.51
C SER A 158 11.61 8.90 -15.14
N ASP A 159 11.47 8.87 -16.47
CA ASP A 159 10.68 9.83 -17.23
C ASP A 159 9.27 9.31 -17.56
N THR A 160 8.97 8.06 -17.15
CA THR A 160 7.68 7.43 -17.41
C THR A 160 6.70 7.62 -16.28
N PRO A 161 5.39 7.79 -16.57
CA PRO A 161 4.33 7.78 -15.56
C PRO A 161 4.29 6.47 -14.75
N VAL A 162 3.83 6.54 -13.52
CA VAL A 162 3.75 5.39 -12.59
C VAL A 162 2.94 4.24 -13.17
N GLY A 163 1.83 4.52 -13.86
CA GLY A 163 1.01 3.50 -14.52
C GLY A 163 1.76 2.76 -15.64
N MET A 164 2.69 3.43 -16.33
CA MET A 164 3.57 2.78 -17.32
C MET A 164 4.62 1.91 -16.62
N GLN A 165 5.25 2.39 -15.57
CA GLN A 165 6.22 1.60 -14.77
C GLN A 165 5.60 0.28 -14.29
N GLN A 166 4.34 0.31 -13.88
CA GLN A 166 3.62 -0.90 -13.49
C GLN A 166 3.42 -1.88 -14.64
N ARG A 167 3.06 -1.39 -15.84
CA ARG A 167 2.96 -2.23 -17.04
C ARG A 167 4.30 -2.88 -17.39
N VAL A 168 5.40 -2.14 -17.21
CA VAL A 168 6.77 -2.66 -17.40
C VAL A 168 7.08 -3.79 -16.42
N GLU A 169 6.71 -3.67 -15.15
CA GLU A 169 6.89 -4.75 -14.16
C GLU A 169 6.10 -6.02 -14.54
N ILE A 170 4.86 -5.86 -14.97
CA ILE A 170 4.03 -6.98 -15.46
C ILE A 170 4.67 -7.61 -16.70
N LEU A 171 5.07 -6.80 -17.67
CA LEU A 171 5.72 -7.24 -18.90
C LEU A 171 7.02 -8.01 -18.60
N LYS A 172 7.82 -7.53 -17.67
CA LYS A 172 9.05 -8.18 -17.19
C LYS A 172 8.76 -9.55 -16.58
N ALA A 173 7.72 -9.68 -15.76
CA ALA A 173 7.31 -10.96 -15.20
C ALA A 173 6.85 -11.95 -16.28
N LEU A 174 6.05 -11.48 -17.23
CA LEU A 174 5.57 -12.30 -18.37
C LEU A 174 6.70 -12.72 -19.31
N ASN A 175 7.66 -11.82 -19.58
CA ASN A 175 8.85 -12.14 -20.37
C ASN A 175 9.68 -13.28 -19.77
N ARG A 176 9.68 -13.38 -18.43
CA ARG A 176 10.32 -14.49 -17.68
C ARG A 176 9.48 -15.77 -17.64
N GLY A 177 8.32 -15.78 -18.31
CA GLY A 177 7.45 -16.95 -18.43
C GLY A 177 6.50 -17.16 -17.27
N ALA A 178 6.11 -16.10 -16.55
CA ALA A 178 5.15 -16.19 -15.46
C ALA A 178 3.80 -16.75 -15.94
N LYS A 179 3.35 -17.81 -15.29
CA LYS A 179 2.00 -18.40 -15.40
C LYS A 179 1.15 -18.09 -14.19
N ILE A 180 1.79 -17.73 -13.10
CA ILE A 180 1.20 -17.26 -11.85
C ILE A 180 1.78 -15.89 -11.58
N LEU A 181 0.92 -14.88 -11.45
CA LEU A 181 1.30 -13.48 -11.23
C LEU A 181 0.80 -13.00 -9.88
N ILE A 182 1.71 -12.61 -9.00
CA ILE A 182 1.40 -12.01 -7.70
C ILE A 182 1.51 -10.50 -7.83
N LEU A 183 0.49 -9.76 -7.41
CA LEU A 183 0.44 -8.31 -7.41
C LEU A 183 0.21 -7.81 -5.99
N ASP A 184 1.20 -7.14 -5.38
CA ASP A 184 1.11 -6.62 -4.02
C ASP A 184 0.75 -5.13 -4.04
N GLU A 185 -0.49 -4.80 -3.67
CA GLU A 185 -1.09 -3.45 -3.66
C GLU A 185 -0.86 -2.64 -4.96
N PRO A 186 -1.19 -3.20 -6.14
CA PRO A 186 -0.78 -2.63 -7.41
C PRO A 186 -1.45 -1.30 -7.76
N THR A 187 -2.51 -0.92 -7.06
CA THR A 187 -3.29 0.31 -7.32
C THR A 187 -2.99 1.43 -6.33
N GLY A 188 -2.01 1.22 -5.42
CA GLY A 188 -1.73 2.16 -4.33
C GLY A 188 -1.35 3.57 -4.79
N VAL A 189 -0.71 3.67 -5.94
CA VAL A 189 -0.18 4.91 -6.51
C VAL A 189 -0.82 5.29 -7.85
N LEU A 190 -1.82 4.52 -8.30
CA LEU A 190 -2.51 4.74 -9.58
C LEU A 190 -3.69 5.69 -9.44
N THR A 191 -3.95 6.45 -10.50
CA THR A 191 -5.21 7.17 -10.69
C THR A 191 -6.37 6.19 -10.92
N PRO A 192 -7.65 6.60 -10.73
CA PRO A 192 -8.79 5.75 -11.02
C PRO A 192 -8.84 5.25 -12.47
N GLN A 193 -8.43 6.07 -13.44
CA GLN A 193 -8.37 5.70 -14.86
C GLN A 193 -7.30 4.64 -15.12
N GLU A 194 -6.10 4.80 -14.54
CA GLU A 194 -5.04 3.81 -14.64
C GLU A 194 -5.42 2.50 -13.98
N THR A 195 -6.16 2.54 -12.86
CA THR A 195 -6.68 1.34 -12.18
C THR A 195 -7.64 0.56 -13.08
N ILE A 196 -8.54 1.24 -13.81
CA ILE A 196 -9.43 0.60 -14.78
C ILE A 196 -8.60 -0.08 -15.87
N GLY A 197 -7.62 0.63 -16.46
CA GLY A 197 -6.74 0.07 -17.49
C GLY A 197 -5.93 -1.14 -16.98
N LEU A 198 -5.46 -1.10 -15.74
CA LEU A 198 -4.81 -2.25 -15.12
C LEU A 198 -5.78 -3.45 -15.03
N PHE A 199 -7.01 -3.25 -14.58
CA PHE A 199 -7.98 -4.33 -14.46
C PHE A 199 -8.34 -4.96 -15.81
N ASP A 200 -8.39 -4.18 -16.88
CA ASP A 200 -8.60 -4.72 -18.22
C ASP A 200 -7.43 -5.61 -18.66
N ILE A 201 -6.19 -5.22 -18.35
CA ILE A 201 -5.00 -6.04 -18.56
C ILE A 201 -5.09 -7.34 -17.75
N LEU A 202 -5.46 -7.29 -16.47
CA LEU A 202 -5.57 -8.48 -15.63
C LEU A 202 -6.66 -9.43 -16.12
N ARG A 203 -7.79 -8.92 -16.62
CA ARG A 203 -8.84 -9.74 -17.26
C ARG A 203 -8.31 -10.44 -18.51
N SER A 204 -7.61 -9.72 -19.38
CA SER A 204 -6.97 -10.28 -20.58
C SER A 204 -5.96 -11.38 -20.23
N LEU A 205 -5.13 -11.18 -19.22
CA LEU A 205 -4.18 -12.18 -18.72
C LEU A 205 -4.89 -13.44 -18.21
N ARG A 206 -5.95 -13.27 -17.41
CA ARG A 206 -6.78 -14.38 -16.91
C ARG A 206 -7.42 -15.18 -18.04
N GLU A 207 -7.99 -14.50 -19.04
CA GLU A 207 -8.61 -15.14 -20.21
C GLU A 207 -7.63 -15.97 -21.03
N GLN A 208 -6.35 -15.63 -20.98
CA GLN A 208 -5.27 -16.38 -21.59
C GLN A 208 -4.63 -17.43 -20.65
N GLY A 209 -5.27 -17.71 -19.51
CA GLY A 209 -4.92 -18.79 -18.60
C GLY A 209 -3.87 -18.44 -17.53
N VAL A 210 -3.49 -17.16 -17.39
CA VAL A 210 -2.61 -16.72 -16.30
C VAL A 210 -3.42 -16.70 -14.99
N THR A 211 -2.86 -17.33 -13.96
CA THR A 211 -3.44 -17.27 -12.60
C THR A 211 -2.91 -16.04 -11.90
N ILE A 212 -3.79 -15.27 -11.26
CA ILE A 212 -3.43 -13.99 -10.65
C ILE A 212 -3.78 -14.02 -9.16
N ILE A 213 -2.84 -13.58 -8.31
CA ILE A 213 -3.10 -13.30 -6.90
C ILE A 213 -3.00 -11.78 -6.73
N LEU A 214 -4.10 -11.16 -6.29
CA LEU A 214 -4.19 -9.74 -6.05
C LEU A 214 -4.26 -9.45 -4.54
N ILE A 215 -3.25 -8.79 -4.01
CA ILE A 215 -3.25 -8.34 -2.61
C ILE A 215 -3.69 -6.88 -2.58
N THR A 216 -4.72 -6.58 -1.84
CA THR A 216 -5.18 -5.21 -1.61
C THR A 216 -6.02 -5.13 -0.33
N HIS A 217 -6.10 -3.94 0.24
CA HIS A 217 -7.03 -3.63 1.33
C HIS A 217 -8.27 -2.88 0.82
N LYS A 218 -8.36 -2.62 -0.50
CA LYS A 218 -9.46 -1.87 -1.13
C LYS A 218 -10.56 -2.82 -1.58
N LEU A 219 -11.58 -2.99 -0.77
CA LEU A 219 -12.67 -3.95 -1.01
C LEU A 219 -13.42 -3.74 -2.32
N LYS A 220 -13.54 -2.48 -2.77
CA LYS A 220 -14.17 -2.18 -4.08
C LYS A 220 -13.40 -2.78 -5.26
N GLU A 221 -12.08 -2.81 -5.16
CA GLU A 221 -11.23 -3.43 -6.18
C GLU A 221 -11.44 -4.94 -6.21
N ILE A 222 -11.42 -5.59 -5.05
CA ILE A 222 -11.71 -7.03 -4.91
C ILE A 222 -13.04 -7.37 -5.57
N MET A 223 -14.12 -6.68 -5.18
CA MET A 223 -15.45 -6.94 -5.71
C MET A 223 -15.56 -6.74 -7.23
N SER A 224 -14.67 -5.95 -7.83
CA SER A 224 -14.75 -5.62 -9.27
C SER A 224 -13.96 -6.55 -10.18
N ILE A 225 -12.93 -7.27 -9.65
CA ILE A 225 -11.98 -7.99 -10.51
C ILE A 225 -11.74 -9.44 -10.12
N THR A 226 -11.93 -9.84 -8.83
CA THR A 226 -11.58 -11.18 -8.37
C THR A 226 -12.73 -12.18 -8.58
N ASP A 227 -12.34 -13.45 -8.77
CA ASP A 227 -13.28 -14.59 -8.82
C ASP A 227 -13.52 -15.16 -7.41
N THR A 228 -12.48 -15.21 -6.61
CA THR A 228 -12.49 -15.69 -5.21
C THR A 228 -11.63 -14.79 -4.33
N VAL A 229 -11.89 -14.79 -3.02
CA VAL A 229 -11.16 -13.96 -2.07
C VAL A 229 -10.93 -14.68 -0.75
N SER A 230 -9.69 -14.64 -0.25
CA SER A 230 -9.31 -15.09 1.10
C SER A 230 -9.09 -13.91 2.02
N VAL A 231 -9.63 -13.97 3.22
CA VAL A 231 -9.47 -12.94 4.24
C VAL A 231 -8.39 -13.38 5.23
N MET A 232 -7.37 -12.55 5.41
CA MET A 232 -6.31 -12.77 6.41
C MET A 232 -6.45 -11.83 7.60
N ARG A 233 -6.31 -12.40 8.79
CA ARG A 233 -6.28 -11.66 10.06
C ARG A 233 -5.36 -12.34 11.06
N GLY A 234 -4.45 -11.56 11.70
CA GLY A 234 -3.54 -12.07 12.73
C GLY A 234 -2.67 -13.24 12.25
N GLY A 235 -2.20 -13.20 11.01
CA GLY A 235 -1.35 -14.25 10.42
C GLY A 235 -2.08 -15.52 9.98
N LYS A 236 -3.40 -15.54 9.93
CA LYS A 236 -4.23 -16.69 9.53
C LYS A 236 -5.18 -16.34 8.42
N VAL A 237 -5.54 -17.31 7.57
CA VAL A 237 -6.73 -17.22 6.72
C VAL A 237 -7.93 -17.54 7.61
N VAL A 238 -8.87 -16.59 7.72
CA VAL A 238 -10.04 -16.69 8.59
C VAL A 238 -11.32 -17.00 7.82
N ALA A 239 -11.35 -16.69 6.52
CA ALA A 239 -12.49 -16.99 5.64
C ALA A 239 -12.05 -17.01 4.17
N ASP A 240 -12.76 -17.82 3.36
CA ASP A 240 -12.64 -17.89 1.90
C ASP A 240 -14.02 -17.71 1.29
N PHE A 241 -14.13 -16.88 0.26
CA PHE A 241 -15.39 -16.57 -0.41
C PHE A 241 -15.27 -16.66 -1.93
N SER A 242 -16.37 -17.04 -2.58
CA SER A 242 -16.59 -16.65 -3.98
C SER A 242 -17.00 -15.17 -3.99
N THR A 243 -16.34 -14.35 -4.81
CA THR A 243 -16.57 -12.90 -4.83
C THR A 243 -18.02 -12.56 -5.18
N GLU A 244 -18.67 -13.34 -6.04
CA GLU A 244 -20.09 -13.18 -6.40
C GLU A 244 -21.06 -13.41 -5.23
N LYS A 245 -20.62 -14.12 -4.17
CA LYS A 245 -21.48 -14.53 -3.05
C LYS A 245 -21.20 -13.81 -1.75
N THR A 246 -20.31 -12.82 -1.77
CA THR A 246 -19.95 -12.01 -0.60
C THR A 246 -20.22 -10.53 -0.82
N SER A 247 -20.04 -9.72 0.20
CA SER A 247 -20.19 -8.26 0.13
C SER A 247 -19.00 -7.53 0.75
N PRO A 248 -18.80 -6.24 0.43
CA PRO A 248 -17.77 -5.44 1.07
C PRO A 248 -17.90 -5.41 2.61
N GLU A 249 -19.13 -5.41 3.11
CA GLU A 249 -19.45 -5.41 4.54
C GLU A 249 -19.00 -6.71 5.21
N GLU A 250 -19.29 -7.85 4.60
CA GLU A 250 -18.91 -9.17 5.11
C GLU A 250 -17.39 -9.35 5.08
N LEU A 251 -16.72 -8.91 4.01
CA LEU A 251 -15.27 -8.92 3.92
C LEU A 251 -14.65 -8.03 5.01
N ALA A 252 -15.16 -6.80 5.20
CA ALA A 252 -14.68 -5.88 6.23
C ALA A 252 -14.85 -6.45 7.64
N GLU A 253 -16.01 -7.07 7.93
CA GLU A 253 -16.27 -7.70 9.23
C GLU A 253 -15.28 -8.84 9.51
N ASN A 254 -14.98 -9.67 8.52
CA ASN A 254 -13.99 -10.75 8.66
C ASN A 254 -12.56 -10.22 8.79
N MET A 255 -12.22 -9.12 8.11
CA MET A 255 -10.90 -8.47 8.20
C MET A 255 -10.63 -7.93 9.60
N VAL A 256 -11.62 -7.23 10.18
CA VAL A 256 -11.47 -6.56 11.48
C VAL A 256 -11.85 -7.48 12.65
N GLY A 257 -12.73 -8.48 12.42
CA GLY A 257 -13.20 -9.42 13.44
C GLY A 257 -14.36 -8.89 14.29
N ARG A 258 -14.91 -7.72 13.94
CA ARG A 258 -16.10 -7.12 14.56
C ARG A 258 -16.95 -6.44 13.49
N LYS A 259 -18.22 -6.20 13.77
CA LYS A 259 -19.08 -5.46 12.85
C LYS A 259 -18.50 -4.09 12.55
N VAL A 260 -18.29 -3.80 11.26
CA VAL A 260 -17.77 -2.53 10.77
C VAL A 260 -18.94 -1.73 10.19
N LEU A 261 -19.17 -0.54 10.74
CA LEU A 261 -20.10 0.41 10.15
C LEU A 261 -19.37 1.14 9.02
N LEU A 262 -19.56 0.74 7.76
CA LEU A 262 -18.99 1.42 6.60
C LEU A 262 -19.62 2.82 6.36
N SER A 263 -20.71 3.13 7.03
CA SER A 263 -21.33 4.46 7.04
C SER A 263 -21.45 5.00 8.46
N ILE A 264 -20.74 6.10 8.73
CA ILE A 264 -20.86 6.83 10.01
C ILE A 264 -21.96 7.87 9.84
N LYS A 265 -23.03 7.82 10.67
CA LYS A 265 -23.96 8.93 10.80
C LYS A 265 -23.21 10.10 11.46
N LYS A 266 -22.87 11.11 10.66
CA LYS A 266 -22.26 12.32 11.19
C LYS A 266 -23.28 13.03 12.07
N PRO A 267 -22.94 13.36 13.34
CA PRO A 267 -23.78 14.23 14.15
C PRO A 267 -23.79 15.62 13.49
N THR A 268 -24.89 16.35 13.69
CA THR A 268 -24.96 17.76 13.26
C THR A 268 -23.96 18.56 14.10
N LEU A 269 -22.83 18.94 13.51
CA LEU A 269 -21.79 19.72 14.19
C LEU A 269 -22.21 21.18 14.23
N LYS A 270 -22.08 21.83 15.39
CA LYS A 270 -22.09 23.29 15.47
C LYS A 270 -20.71 23.77 15.02
N VAL A 271 -20.65 24.29 13.83
CA VAL A 271 -19.44 24.86 13.25
C VAL A 271 -19.13 26.19 13.96
N GLY A 272 -17.90 26.35 14.47
CA GLY A 272 -17.44 27.52 15.16
C GLY A 272 -16.94 28.63 14.23
N LYS A 273 -16.09 29.53 14.76
CA LYS A 273 -15.43 30.58 13.99
C LYS A 273 -14.30 30.03 13.11
N PRO A 274 -13.86 30.77 12.07
CA PRO A 274 -12.68 30.38 11.30
C PRO A 274 -11.43 30.29 12.19
N VAL A 275 -10.69 29.19 12.07
CA VAL A 275 -9.39 28.96 12.75
C VAL A 275 -8.23 28.99 11.78
N LEU A 276 -8.50 28.77 10.48
CA LEU A 276 -7.54 28.94 9.40
C LEU A 276 -8.25 29.65 8.25
N GLU A 277 -7.67 30.75 7.79
CA GLU A 277 -8.08 31.41 6.56
C GLU A 277 -6.90 31.51 5.60
N VAL A 278 -7.10 31.04 4.37
CA VAL A 278 -6.14 31.09 3.27
C VAL A 278 -6.70 32.01 2.21
N LYS A 279 -5.97 33.08 1.83
CA LYS A 279 -6.45 34.07 0.87
C LYS A 279 -5.43 34.31 -0.25
N ASN A 280 -5.84 33.97 -1.48
CA ASN A 280 -5.10 34.25 -2.72
C ASN A 280 -3.67 33.70 -2.69
N VAL A 281 -3.46 32.53 -2.07
CA VAL A 281 -2.14 31.91 -1.98
C VAL A 281 -1.72 31.39 -3.35
N SER A 282 -0.53 31.81 -3.78
CA SER A 282 0.12 31.34 -4.99
C SER A 282 1.58 31.00 -4.69
N HIS A 283 2.09 29.95 -5.33
CA HIS A 283 3.45 29.48 -5.09
C HIS A 283 4.08 28.95 -6.40
N GLU A 284 5.31 29.35 -6.63
CA GLU A 284 6.16 28.88 -7.72
C GLU A 284 7.18 27.87 -7.17
N SER A 285 7.33 26.73 -7.86
CA SER A 285 8.36 25.73 -7.54
C SER A 285 9.76 26.30 -7.80
N LYS A 286 10.79 25.60 -7.35
CA LYS A 286 12.21 25.97 -7.59
C LYS A 286 12.55 26.06 -9.09
N ASP A 287 11.80 25.34 -9.92
CA ASP A 287 11.96 25.33 -11.39
C ASP A 287 11.13 26.43 -12.07
N GLY A 288 10.51 27.36 -11.31
CA GLY A 288 9.73 28.47 -11.84
C GLY A 288 8.32 28.08 -12.33
N VAL A 289 7.86 26.88 -12.01
CA VAL A 289 6.49 26.43 -12.36
C VAL A 289 5.51 26.90 -11.30
N LEU A 290 4.43 27.57 -11.71
CA LEU A 290 3.36 28.03 -10.82
C LEU A 290 2.49 26.83 -10.41
N VAL A 291 2.76 26.24 -9.24
CA VAL A 291 2.09 25.04 -8.71
C VAL A 291 0.81 25.36 -7.94
N LEU A 292 0.74 26.52 -7.24
CA LEU A 292 -0.48 27.01 -6.60
C LEU A 292 -0.92 28.31 -7.25
N LYS A 293 -2.22 28.44 -7.58
CA LYS A 293 -2.78 29.59 -8.29
C LYS A 293 -4.00 30.14 -7.53
N ASN A 294 -3.82 31.27 -6.80
CA ASN A 294 -4.90 31.98 -6.11
C ASN A 294 -5.78 31.08 -5.23
N ILE A 295 -5.18 30.21 -4.44
CA ILE A 295 -5.91 29.30 -3.55
C ILE A 295 -6.51 30.10 -2.39
N SER A 296 -7.82 29.92 -2.17
CA SER A 296 -8.54 30.58 -1.08
C SER A 296 -9.56 29.62 -0.49
N PHE A 297 -9.55 29.47 0.83
CA PHE A 297 -10.52 28.69 1.61
C PHE A 297 -10.44 29.09 3.08
N ASP A 298 -11.43 28.71 3.86
CA ASP A 298 -11.43 28.80 5.31
C ASP A 298 -11.72 27.44 5.94
N LEU A 299 -11.19 27.21 7.14
CA LEU A 299 -11.46 26.06 8.00
C LEU A 299 -11.97 26.57 9.33
N LYS A 300 -13.10 26.06 9.76
CA LYS A 300 -13.77 26.48 11.00
C LYS A 300 -13.50 25.52 12.14
N GLU A 301 -13.65 26.01 13.36
CA GLU A 301 -13.53 25.18 14.56
C GLU A 301 -14.53 24.02 14.53
N GLY A 302 -14.03 22.80 14.79
CA GLY A 302 -14.83 21.58 14.74
C GLY A 302 -15.13 21.05 13.33
N GLU A 303 -14.61 21.69 12.28
CA GLU A 303 -14.80 21.27 10.88
C GLU A 303 -13.68 20.33 10.41
N ILE A 304 -14.00 19.42 9.50
CA ILE A 304 -13.02 18.64 8.72
C ILE A 304 -13.14 19.06 7.28
N LEU A 305 -12.11 19.75 6.76
CA LEU A 305 -12.02 20.16 5.37
C LEU A 305 -11.21 19.15 4.57
N GLY A 306 -11.83 18.54 3.55
CA GLY A 306 -11.14 17.65 2.62
C GLY A 306 -10.59 18.40 1.41
N ILE A 307 -9.29 18.25 1.12
CA ILE A 307 -8.66 18.76 -0.10
C ILE A 307 -8.35 17.57 -1.00
N ALA A 308 -9.06 17.47 -2.12
CA ALA A 308 -8.93 16.38 -3.08
C ALA A 308 -8.19 16.85 -4.34
N GLY A 309 -7.43 15.94 -4.95
CA GLY A 309 -6.73 16.17 -6.21
C GLY A 309 -5.90 14.94 -6.58
N VAL A 310 -5.47 14.85 -7.84
CA VAL A 310 -4.49 13.85 -8.27
C VAL A 310 -3.08 14.31 -7.89
N ALA A 311 -2.14 13.37 -7.78
CA ALA A 311 -0.75 13.67 -7.46
C ALA A 311 -0.18 14.75 -8.41
N GLY A 312 0.60 15.69 -7.86
CA GLY A 312 1.20 16.80 -8.62
C GLY A 312 0.32 18.03 -8.79
N ASN A 313 -0.88 18.09 -8.20
CA ASN A 313 -1.77 19.26 -8.31
C ASN A 313 -1.58 20.31 -7.18
N GLY A 314 -0.47 20.24 -6.42
CA GLY A 314 -0.10 21.27 -5.46
C GLY A 314 -0.56 21.04 -4.02
N GLN A 315 -1.17 19.88 -3.70
CA GLN A 315 -1.63 19.58 -2.33
C GLN A 315 -0.45 19.51 -1.34
N SER A 316 0.65 18.87 -1.74
CA SER A 316 1.85 18.77 -0.90
C SER A 316 2.48 20.13 -0.64
N GLU A 317 2.60 20.97 -1.67
CA GLU A 317 3.13 22.34 -1.57
C GLU A 317 2.24 23.23 -0.68
N LEU A 318 0.92 23.10 -0.80
CA LEU A 318 0.00 23.80 0.09
C LEU A 318 0.19 23.40 1.56
N LEU A 319 0.29 22.11 1.84
CA LEU A 319 0.52 21.61 3.20
C LEU A 319 1.90 22.01 3.74
N ASP A 320 2.93 22.01 2.89
CA ASP A 320 4.28 22.45 3.25
C ASP A 320 4.30 23.94 3.62
N ILE A 321 3.55 24.80 2.92
CA ILE A 321 3.41 26.22 3.26
C ILE A 321 2.64 26.38 4.57
N LEU A 322 1.51 25.68 4.75
CA LEU A 322 0.70 25.78 5.96
C LEU A 322 1.45 25.29 7.22
N SER A 323 2.32 24.29 7.06
CA SER A 323 3.14 23.75 8.14
C SER A 323 4.47 24.49 8.36
N GLY A 324 4.76 25.52 7.54
CA GLY A 324 5.99 26.31 7.64
C GLY A 324 7.26 25.57 7.20
N ILE A 325 7.13 24.58 6.34
CA ILE A 325 8.25 23.90 5.66
C ILE A 325 8.70 24.72 4.46
N GLU A 326 7.74 25.26 3.71
CA GLU A 326 7.98 26.17 2.58
C GLU A 326 7.50 27.59 2.90
N THR A 327 8.13 28.59 2.27
CA THR A 327 7.82 30.00 2.48
C THR A 327 6.58 30.42 1.71
N LEU A 328 5.70 31.21 2.34
CA LEU A 328 4.59 31.88 1.66
C LEU A 328 5.14 32.94 0.70
N GLN A 329 4.94 32.76 -0.60
CA GLN A 329 5.43 33.70 -1.62
C GLN A 329 4.40 34.79 -1.96
N ARG A 330 3.10 34.44 -2.05
CA ARG A 330 2.00 35.35 -2.39
C ARG A 330 0.74 34.98 -1.63
N GLY A 331 -0.07 35.97 -1.32
CA GLY A 331 -1.33 35.80 -0.60
C GLY A 331 -1.18 36.02 0.91
N GLN A 332 -2.09 35.48 1.68
CA GLN A 332 -2.15 35.67 3.13
C GLN A 332 -2.70 34.40 3.79
N ILE A 333 -2.14 34.06 4.93
CA ILE A 333 -2.64 32.95 5.77
C ILE A 333 -2.91 33.55 7.17
N THR A 334 -4.07 33.24 7.73
CA THR A 334 -4.39 33.59 9.12
C THR A 334 -4.68 32.32 9.90
N VAL A 335 -3.99 32.10 11.01
CA VAL A 335 -4.14 30.97 11.91
C VAL A 335 -4.46 31.49 13.30
N ASN A 336 -5.61 31.13 13.87
CA ASN A 336 -6.03 31.56 15.20
C ASN A 336 -5.86 33.08 15.42
N ASP A 337 -6.42 33.89 14.53
CA ASP A 337 -6.36 35.37 14.50
C ASP A 337 -4.94 35.97 14.29
N LYS A 338 -3.92 35.16 13.99
CA LYS A 338 -2.56 35.61 13.70
C LYS A 338 -2.28 35.48 12.20
N THR A 339 -1.94 36.63 11.59
CA THR A 339 -1.74 36.73 10.14
C THR A 339 -0.27 36.53 9.76
N ILE A 340 -0.05 35.76 8.71
CA ILE A 340 1.24 35.44 8.06
C ILE A 340 1.19 36.11 6.68
N LEU A 341 2.16 36.95 6.39
CA LEU A 341 2.33 37.63 5.11
C LEU A 341 3.50 37.03 4.32
N PRO A 342 3.58 37.26 3.00
CA PRO A 342 4.66 36.80 2.15
C PRO A 342 6.05 37.17 2.69
N PHE A 343 6.99 36.20 2.54
CA PHE A 343 8.40 36.33 2.93
C PHE A 343 8.64 36.67 4.42
N GLN A 344 7.63 36.54 5.28
CA GLN A 344 7.83 36.59 6.72
C GLN A 344 8.55 35.35 7.21
N ASP A 345 9.17 35.45 8.39
CA ASP A 345 9.77 34.32 9.08
C ASP A 345 8.66 33.34 9.59
N TRP A 346 8.12 32.57 8.65
CA TRP A 346 7.19 31.48 8.89
C TRP A 346 7.93 30.17 8.78
N ASN A 347 7.95 29.40 9.87
CA ASN A 347 8.66 28.13 9.94
C ASN A 347 7.88 27.14 10.82
N SER A 348 8.25 25.84 10.77
CA SER A 348 7.53 24.77 11.46
C SER A 348 7.47 24.94 12.99
N LYS A 349 8.41 25.68 13.59
CA LYS A 349 8.34 26.03 15.01
C LYS A 349 7.20 27.02 15.27
N LYS A 350 7.12 28.10 14.49
CA LYS A 350 6.05 29.09 14.60
C LYS A 350 4.68 28.50 14.25
N ALA A 351 4.63 27.61 13.27
CA ALA A 351 3.40 26.89 12.92
C ALA A 351 2.84 26.14 14.14
N ARG A 352 3.70 25.40 14.87
CA ARG A 352 3.31 24.74 16.11
C ARG A 352 2.89 25.70 17.22
N GLU A 353 3.61 26.81 17.39
CA GLU A 353 3.24 27.87 18.36
C GLU A 353 1.88 28.50 18.04
N PHE A 354 1.45 28.48 16.78
CA PHE A 354 0.13 28.93 16.34
C PHE A 354 -0.94 27.84 16.41
N GLY A 355 -0.57 26.61 16.79
CA GLY A 355 -1.47 25.46 16.95
C GLY A 355 -1.63 24.60 15.69
N VAL A 356 -0.73 24.73 14.71
CA VAL A 356 -0.73 23.86 13.52
C VAL A 356 0.11 22.62 13.80
N ALA A 357 -0.51 21.45 13.70
CA ALA A 357 0.18 20.16 13.68
C ALA A 357 0.15 19.57 12.24
N HIS A 358 1.20 18.88 11.84
CA HIS A 358 1.34 18.33 10.51
C HIS A 358 1.77 16.87 10.57
N VAL A 359 1.04 16.00 9.86
CA VAL A 359 1.44 14.63 9.59
C VAL A 359 1.83 14.56 8.10
N PRO A 360 3.13 14.38 7.79
CA PRO A 360 3.58 14.41 6.40
C PRO A 360 3.15 13.16 5.63
N GLU A 361 3.04 13.29 4.31
CA GLU A 361 2.74 12.19 3.40
C GLU A 361 3.79 11.08 3.50
N ASP A 362 5.07 11.41 3.37
CA ASP A 362 6.19 10.50 3.63
C ASP A 362 6.61 10.57 5.10
N ARG A 363 6.07 9.67 5.90
CA ARG A 363 6.33 9.58 7.35
C ARG A 363 7.78 9.18 7.65
N HIS A 364 8.41 8.36 6.82
CA HIS A 364 9.78 7.89 7.01
C HIS A 364 10.80 8.98 6.72
N LYS A 365 10.57 9.78 5.69
CA LYS A 365 11.49 10.82 5.26
C LYS A 365 11.33 12.13 6.05
N ARG A 366 10.08 12.49 6.43
CA ARG A 366 9.76 13.80 7.01
C ARG A 366 9.11 13.75 8.39
N GLY A 367 8.56 12.60 8.81
CA GLY A 367 7.79 12.49 10.05
C GLY A 367 8.57 11.87 11.22
N LEU A 368 9.56 11.03 10.93
CA LEU A 368 10.30 10.26 11.93
C LEU A 368 11.82 10.39 11.72
N VAL A 369 12.56 10.33 12.83
CA VAL A 369 14.00 10.09 12.81
C VAL A 369 14.20 8.59 13.05
N LEU A 370 14.41 7.84 11.97
CA LEU A 370 14.42 6.36 12.01
C LEU A 370 15.37 5.72 13.04
N PRO A 371 16.59 6.26 13.32
CA PRO A 371 17.44 5.73 14.36
C PRO A 371 16.97 6.04 15.80
N PHE A 372 15.99 6.93 15.99
CA PHE A 372 15.49 7.30 17.30
C PHE A 372 14.52 6.24 17.85
N HIS A 373 14.48 6.10 19.16
CA HIS A 373 13.45 5.31 19.84
C HIS A 373 12.07 5.97 19.72
N ASN A 374 11.00 5.20 19.91
CA ASN A 374 9.63 5.70 19.85
C ASN A 374 9.40 6.88 20.81
N TYR A 375 9.93 6.82 22.04
CA TYR A 375 9.78 7.91 23.02
C TYR A 375 10.50 9.20 22.59
N GLU A 376 11.59 9.11 21.84
CA GLU A 376 12.30 10.27 21.29
C GLU A 376 11.54 10.89 20.13
N ASN A 377 11.01 10.05 19.25
CA ASN A 377 10.16 10.49 18.14
C ASN A 377 8.83 11.10 18.64
N SER A 378 8.26 10.61 19.76
CA SER A 378 6.98 11.12 20.30
C SER A 378 7.03 12.59 20.74
N ILE A 379 8.22 13.09 21.07
CA ILE A 379 8.44 14.49 21.48
C ILE A 379 9.17 15.32 20.42
N LEU A 380 9.32 14.80 19.20
CA LEU A 380 10.06 15.49 18.15
C LEU A 380 9.46 16.87 17.86
N GLY A 381 10.29 17.91 18.03
CA GLY A 381 9.86 19.32 17.92
C GLY A 381 9.26 19.90 19.20
N TYR A 382 8.94 19.11 20.22
CA TYR A 382 8.41 19.54 21.52
C TYR A 382 9.40 19.32 22.69
N HIS A 383 10.62 18.85 22.40
CA HIS A 383 11.64 18.48 23.37
C HIS A 383 12.06 19.60 24.33
N ARG A 384 11.75 20.88 23.99
CA ARG A 384 12.02 22.06 24.86
C ARG A 384 10.85 22.46 25.75
N ASN A 385 9.73 21.75 25.66
CA ASN A 385 8.58 22.02 26.51
C ASN A 385 8.95 21.64 27.97
N GLU A 386 8.50 22.41 28.94
CA GLU A 386 8.69 22.20 30.37
C GLU A 386 8.12 20.84 30.86
N ASP A 387 7.15 20.30 30.14
CA ASP A 387 6.62 18.95 30.39
C ASP A 387 7.67 17.85 30.15
N TYR A 388 8.64 18.06 29.26
CA TYR A 388 9.65 17.06 28.86
C TYR A 388 11.08 17.45 29.20
N SER A 389 11.34 18.71 29.61
CA SER A 389 12.66 19.20 29.90
C SER A 389 12.73 20.09 31.14
N SER A 390 13.85 20.06 31.85
CA SER A 390 14.21 20.99 32.89
C SER A 390 15.44 21.79 32.40
N GLY A 391 15.20 22.94 31.76
CA GLY A 391 16.24 23.74 31.14
C GLY A 391 16.89 23.03 29.94
N ILE A 392 18.15 22.59 30.08
CA ILE A 392 18.90 21.91 29.01
C ILE A 392 18.74 20.39 29.04
N LEU A 393 18.30 19.82 30.18
CA LEU A 393 18.19 18.39 30.38
C LEU A 393 16.78 17.88 30.11
N MET A 394 16.66 16.81 29.30
CA MET A 394 15.41 16.13 29.04
C MET A 394 15.09 15.15 30.20
N ASP A 395 13.84 15.16 30.65
CA ASP A 395 13.32 14.22 31.66
C ASP A 395 12.82 12.93 30.98
N LYS A 396 13.70 11.95 30.88
CA LYS A 396 13.41 10.67 30.23
C LYS A 396 12.20 9.94 30.85
N ARG A 397 11.94 10.08 32.17
CA ARG A 397 10.80 9.41 32.82
C ARG A 397 9.49 10.02 32.37
N LYS A 398 9.40 11.36 32.34
CA LYS A 398 8.19 12.04 31.85
C LYS A 398 7.92 11.71 30.39
N ILE A 399 8.96 11.68 29.54
CA ILE A 399 8.86 11.34 28.12
C ILE A 399 8.37 9.91 27.92
N LEU A 400 8.94 8.93 28.65
CA LEU A 400 8.50 7.54 28.60
C LEU A 400 7.04 7.39 29.04
N ASN A 401 6.64 8.03 30.13
CA ASN A 401 5.25 8.00 30.62
C ASN A 401 4.28 8.58 29.58
N PHE A 402 4.64 9.70 28.93
CA PHE A 402 3.87 10.28 27.83
C PHE A 402 3.76 9.32 26.65
N CYS A 403 4.86 8.72 26.22
CA CYS A 403 4.87 7.76 25.12
C CYS A 403 3.99 6.53 25.44
N LEU A 404 4.08 5.98 26.66
CA LEU A 404 3.28 4.83 27.10
C LEU A 404 1.78 5.16 27.17
N LEU A 405 1.41 6.35 27.61
CA LEU A 405 0.01 6.77 27.67
C LEU A 405 -0.66 6.69 26.28
N TYR A 406 0.03 7.11 25.22
CA TYR A 406 -0.50 7.09 23.86
C TYR A 406 -0.29 5.77 23.11
N THR A 407 0.60 4.89 23.56
CA THR A 407 0.82 3.58 22.94
C THR A 407 0.08 2.45 23.65
N SER A 408 -0.21 2.58 24.96
CA SER A 408 -0.98 1.58 25.72
C SER A 408 -2.48 1.65 25.37
N ASP A 409 -3.06 2.85 25.26
CA ASP A 409 -4.48 2.98 24.86
C ASP A 409 -4.78 2.40 23.48
N ALA A 410 -3.80 2.47 22.54
CA ALA A 410 -3.93 1.83 21.24
C ALA A 410 -3.85 0.29 21.29
N ALA A 411 -3.29 -0.29 22.38
CA ALA A 411 -3.21 -1.73 22.57
C ALA A 411 -4.47 -2.29 23.25
N ASP A 412 -5.13 -1.51 24.10
CA ASP A 412 -6.36 -1.92 24.80
C ASP A 412 -7.60 -1.89 23.88
N ASP A 413 -7.58 -1.08 22.82
CA ASP A 413 -8.62 -1.08 21.77
C ASP A 413 -8.54 -2.30 20.82
N VAL A 414 -7.52 -3.15 20.95
CA VAL A 414 -7.26 -4.34 20.09
C VAL A 414 -7.40 -5.65 20.90
N ALA A 415 -7.74 -5.58 22.18
CA ALA A 415 -7.95 -6.76 23.03
C ALA A 415 -9.42 -7.23 23.05
#